data_fbb5d56595bb1b3350df31c8af722a71
#
_entry.id   fbb5d56595bb1b3350df31c8af722a71
#
_cell.length_a   1.000
_cell.length_b   1.000
_cell.length_c   1.000
_cell.angle_alpha   90.00
_cell.angle_beta   90.00
_cell.angle_gamma   90.00
#
_symmetry.space_group_name_H-M   'P 1'
#
loop_
_entity.id
_entity.type
_entity.pdbx_description
1 polymer ?
#
loop_
_entity_poly.entity_id
_entity_poly.type
_entity_poly.pdbx_seq_one_letter_code
_entity_poly.pdbx_strand_id
1 'polypeptide(L)'
;MNQNKLQVSGQFLHSFTVVAKHMSFTKAAEDLCITQSAVSHRIRCLEQELGFPLFHRLTRKIILTEEGKTLYGALDASLKQIHETIRNIQEAELQGDLVIACAAAAGISARASQHFPAHTQRQRPHQL
;
A
#
# COMPACT_ATOMS: atom_id res chain seq x y z
N MET A 1 -15.89 -17.85 17.37
CA MET A 1 -15.34 -17.64 16.92
C MET A 1 -15.24 -16.79 16.03
N ASN A 2 -15.06 -16.07 15.87
CA ASN A 2 -14.93 -15.31 15.02
C ASN A 2 -13.90 -15.45 14.39
N GLN A 3 -13.77 -16.18 14.45
CA GLN A 3 -12.81 -16.59 13.86
C GLN A 3 -12.61 -16.26 12.57
N ASN A 4 -13.39 -15.93 11.94
CA ASN A 4 -13.19 -15.49 10.65
C ASN A 4 -12.47 -14.24 10.57
N LYS A 5 -12.16 -13.64 11.66
CA LYS A 5 -11.52 -12.38 11.58
C LYS A 5 -10.08 -12.60 11.31
N LEU A 6 -9.63 -12.17 10.17
CA LEU A 6 -8.25 -12.28 9.80
C LEU A 6 -7.48 -11.15 10.45
N GLN A 7 -6.54 -11.51 11.32
CA GLN A 7 -5.79 -10.48 12.02
C GLN A 7 -4.41 -10.39 11.47
N VAL A 8 -4.28 -10.08 10.22
CA VAL A 8 -3.00 -10.02 9.56
C VAL A 8 -2.53 -8.58 9.52
N SER A 9 -1.30 -8.36 9.96
CA SER A 9 -0.71 -7.03 9.92
C SER A 9 -0.48 -6.59 8.49
N GLY A 10 -0.88 -5.36 8.17
CA GLY A 10 -0.59 -4.81 6.86
C GLY A 10 0.89 -4.72 6.61
N GLN A 11 1.68 -4.52 7.66
CA GLN A 11 3.12 -4.47 7.55
C GLN A 11 3.69 -5.83 7.13
N PHE A 12 3.11 -6.91 7.63
CA PHE A 12 3.56 -8.25 7.24
C PHE A 12 3.18 -8.54 5.81
N LEU A 13 1.97 -8.14 5.39
CA LEU A 13 1.57 -8.30 4.00
C LEU A 13 2.45 -7.49 3.07
N HIS A 14 2.80 -6.28 3.47
CA HIS A 14 3.70 -5.46 2.67
C HIS A 14 5.07 -6.13 2.55
N SER A 15 5.59 -6.66 3.66
CA SER A 15 6.87 -7.37 3.61
C SER A 15 6.81 -8.54 2.65
N PHE A 16 5.70 -9.27 2.66
CA PHE A 16 5.52 -10.38 1.74
C PHE A 16 5.58 -9.92 0.28
N THR A 17 4.91 -8.80 -0.05
CA THR A 17 4.94 -8.33 -1.44
C THR A 17 6.35 -7.93 -1.85
N VAL A 18 7.13 -7.33 -0.94
CA VAL A 18 8.48 -6.92 -1.25
C VAL A 18 9.38 -8.16 -1.47
N VAL A 19 9.25 -9.17 -0.61
CA VAL A 19 10.02 -10.39 -0.79
C VAL A 19 9.64 -11.08 -2.09
N ALA A 20 8.34 -11.15 -2.39
CA ALA A 20 7.89 -11.80 -3.61
C ALA A 20 8.36 -11.06 -4.85
N LYS A 21 8.39 -9.74 -4.78
CA LYS A 21 8.85 -8.93 -5.90
C LYS A 21 10.31 -9.18 -6.19
N HIS A 22 11.14 -9.26 -5.15
CA HIS A 22 12.58 -9.46 -5.33
C HIS A 22 12.98 -10.93 -5.38
N MET A 23 12.12 -11.82 -4.88
CA MET A 23 12.42 -13.24 -4.72
C MET A 23 13.73 -13.40 -3.96
N SER A 24 13.93 -12.58 -2.95
CA SER A 24 15.16 -12.57 -2.16
C SER A 24 14.87 -11.91 -0.83
N PHE A 25 15.18 -12.60 0.26
CA PHE A 25 15.06 -12.02 1.59
C PHE A 25 16.09 -10.91 1.79
N THR A 26 17.27 -11.08 1.23
CA THR A 26 18.33 -10.09 1.37
C THR A 26 17.94 -8.77 0.70
N LYS A 27 17.47 -8.85 -0.53
CA LYS A 27 17.08 -7.64 -1.24
C LYS A 27 15.85 -6.99 -0.63
N ALA A 28 14.93 -7.81 -0.14
CA ALA A 28 13.75 -7.29 0.53
C ALA A 28 14.16 -6.54 1.80
N ALA A 29 15.11 -7.09 2.55
CA ALA A 29 15.59 -6.44 3.76
C ALA A 29 16.19 -5.08 3.44
N GLU A 30 16.98 -5.00 2.37
CA GLU A 30 17.56 -3.74 1.94
C GLU A 30 16.48 -2.73 1.58
N ASP A 31 15.49 -3.19 0.82
CA ASP A 31 14.41 -2.32 0.39
C ASP A 31 13.60 -1.82 1.57
N LEU A 32 13.37 -2.68 2.55
CA LEU A 32 12.58 -2.33 3.73
C LEU A 32 13.39 -1.66 4.83
N CYS A 33 14.71 -1.59 4.67
CA CYS A 33 15.61 -0.98 5.64
C CYS A 33 15.52 -1.68 7.00
N ILE A 34 15.43 -3.01 6.97
CA ILE A 34 15.45 -3.82 8.19
C ILE A 34 16.38 -4.99 7.96
N THR A 35 16.61 -5.78 9.01
CA THR A 35 17.52 -6.92 8.88
C THR A 35 16.83 -8.06 8.15
N GLN A 36 17.63 -8.95 7.58
CA GLN A 36 17.11 -10.13 6.93
C GLN A 36 16.36 -11.01 7.93
N SER A 37 16.86 -11.10 9.17
CA SER A 37 16.18 -11.85 10.22
C SER A 37 14.79 -11.30 10.48
N ALA A 38 14.65 -9.97 10.47
CA ALA A 38 13.36 -9.34 10.71
C ALA A 38 12.39 -9.66 9.58
N VAL A 39 12.86 -9.61 8.33
CA VAL A 39 12.01 -9.97 7.20
C VAL A 39 11.56 -11.42 7.33
N SER A 40 12.51 -12.31 7.62
CA SER A 40 12.21 -13.72 7.75
C SER A 40 11.19 -13.96 8.85
N HIS A 41 11.34 -13.25 9.96
CA HIS A 41 10.41 -13.35 11.08
C HIS A 41 9.00 -12.91 10.66
N ARG A 42 8.90 -11.79 9.96
CA ARG A 42 7.60 -11.29 9.51
C ARG A 42 6.91 -12.30 8.59
N ILE A 43 7.67 -12.90 7.68
CA ILE A 43 7.10 -13.88 6.77
C ILE A 43 6.62 -15.11 7.52
N ARG A 44 7.42 -15.59 8.49
CA ARG A 44 7.00 -16.74 9.28
C ARG A 44 5.74 -16.45 10.08
N CYS A 45 5.66 -15.27 10.67
CA CYS A 45 4.46 -14.89 11.41
C CYS A 45 3.25 -14.84 10.50
N LEU A 46 3.44 -14.30 9.31
CA LEU A 46 2.36 -14.22 8.34
C LEU A 46 1.90 -15.63 7.93
N GLU A 47 2.85 -16.50 7.67
CA GLU A 47 2.51 -17.87 7.30
C GLU A 47 1.75 -18.57 8.42
N GLN A 48 2.15 -18.33 9.67
CA GLN A 48 1.45 -18.92 10.80
C GLN A 48 0.04 -18.37 10.93
N GLU A 49 -0.13 -17.08 10.74
CA GLU A 49 -1.46 -16.48 10.79
C GLU A 49 -2.37 -17.03 9.70
N LEU A 50 -1.81 -17.19 8.51
CA LEU A 50 -2.60 -17.65 7.38
C LEU A 50 -2.86 -19.16 7.41
N GLY A 51 -1.95 -19.90 8.01
CA GLY A 51 -2.09 -21.34 8.09
C GLY A 51 -1.54 -22.10 6.91
N PHE A 52 -0.74 -21.44 6.06
CA PHE A 52 -0.10 -22.09 4.93
C PHE A 52 1.20 -21.36 4.59
N PRO A 53 2.15 -22.08 3.99
CA PRO A 53 3.40 -21.43 3.62
C PRO A 53 3.23 -20.58 2.37
N LEU A 54 4.01 -19.53 2.28
CA LEU A 54 4.00 -18.64 1.13
C LEU A 54 5.19 -18.89 0.22
N PHE A 55 6.29 -19.40 0.77
CA PHE A 55 7.50 -19.64 0.02
C PHE A 55 8.02 -21.05 0.27
N HIS A 56 8.56 -21.65 -0.78
CA HIS A 56 9.42 -22.83 -0.65
C HIS A 56 10.84 -22.32 -0.53
N ARG A 57 11.52 -22.72 0.55
CA ARG A 57 12.89 -22.28 0.79
C ARG A 57 13.84 -23.35 0.31
N LEU A 58 14.43 -23.11 -0.84
CA LEU A 58 15.39 -24.04 -1.43
C LEU A 58 16.79 -23.63 -0.96
N THR A 59 17.76 -24.45 -1.30
CA THR A 59 19.11 -24.25 -0.79
C THR A 59 19.66 -22.86 -1.09
N ARG A 60 19.44 -22.36 -2.31
CA ARG A 60 20.01 -21.07 -2.69
C ARG A 60 19.00 -20.09 -3.20
N LYS A 61 17.74 -20.41 -3.11
CA LYS A 61 16.72 -19.50 -3.62
C LYS A 61 15.39 -19.81 -2.95
N ILE A 62 14.46 -18.93 -3.15
CA ILE A 62 13.09 -19.14 -2.68
C ILE A 62 12.18 -19.07 -3.90
N ILE A 63 11.08 -19.76 -3.84
CA ILE A 63 10.03 -19.64 -4.84
C ILE A 63 8.70 -19.57 -4.13
N LEU A 64 7.71 -19.01 -4.79
CA LEU A 64 6.38 -18.91 -4.19
C LEU A 64 5.68 -20.26 -4.24
N THR A 65 4.94 -20.56 -3.20
CA THR A 65 4.01 -21.68 -3.25
C THR A 65 2.83 -21.29 -4.12
N GLU A 66 1.95 -22.25 -4.41
CA GLU A 66 0.73 -21.90 -5.16
C GLU A 66 -0.12 -20.89 -4.40
N GLU A 67 -0.23 -21.10 -3.08
CA GLU A 67 -0.94 -20.16 -2.24
C GLU A 67 -0.26 -18.78 -2.26
N GLY A 68 1.07 -18.78 -2.23
CA GLY A 68 1.83 -17.54 -2.29
C GLY A 68 1.61 -16.80 -3.59
N LYS A 69 1.57 -17.53 -4.71
CA LYS A 69 1.31 -16.90 -6.00
C LYS A 69 -0.08 -16.27 -6.04
N THR A 70 -1.05 -16.99 -5.54
CA THR A 70 -2.42 -16.49 -5.52
C THR A 70 -2.51 -15.23 -4.66
N LEU A 71 -1.93 -15.28 -3.47
CA LEU A 71 -1.98 -14.14 -2.56
C LEU A 71 -1.21 -12.96 -3.13
N TYR A 72 -0.03 -13.22 -3.69
CA TYR A 72 0.78 -12.14 -4.26
C TYR A 72 0.04 -11.45 -5.40
N GLY A 73 -0.62 -12.23 -6.28
CA GLY A 73 -1.40 -11.65 -7.36
C GLY A 73 -2.50 -10.73 -6.87
N ALA A 74 -3.21 -11.19 -5.83
CA ALA A 74 -4.29 -10.38 -5.27
C ALA A 74 -3.76 -9.12 -4.62
N LEU A 75 -2.65 -9.24 -3.87
CA LEU A 75 -2.07 -8.08 -3.22
C LEU A 75 -1.51 -7.08 -4.23
N ASP A 76 -0.84 -7.59 -5.26
CA ASP A 76 -0.27 -6.72 -6.28
C ASP A 76 -1.37 -5.93 -6.99
N ALA A 77 -2.45 -6.61 -7.35
CA ALA A 77 -3.57 -5.94 -8.00
C ALA A 77 -4.21 -4.92 -7.08
N SER A 78 -4.38 -5.28 -5.81
CA SER A 78 -4.99 -4.37 -4.84
C SER A 78 -4.14 -3.14 -4.60
N LEU A 79 -2.83 -3.31 -4.49
CA LEU A 79 -1.95 -2.18 -4.27
C LEU A 79 -1.93 -1.26 -5.48
N LYS A 80 -1.95 -1.82 -6.68
CA LYS A 80 -2.02 -1.01 -7.87
C LYS A 80 -3.31 -0.20 -7.91
N GLN A 81 -4.41 -0.82 -7.52
CA GLN A 81 -5.68 -0.11 -7.48
C GLN A 81 -5.66 1.01 -6.45
N ILE A 82 -5.06 0.75 -5.29
CA ILE A 82 -4.95 1.77 -4.26
C ILE A 82 -4.10 2.94 -4.77
N HIS A 83 -2.97 2.64 -5.40
CA HIS A 83 -2.10 3.70 -5.93
C HIS A 83 -2.81 4.50 -7.00
N GLU A 84 -3.55 3.85 -7.86
CA GLU A 84 -4.32 4.54 -8.89
C GLU A 84 -5.37 5.44 -8.28
N THR A 85 -6.05 4.94 -7.26
CA THR A 85 -7.09 5.72 -6.58
C THR A 85 -6.48 6.97 -5.94
N ILE A 86 -5.34 6.80 -5.27
CA ILE A 86 -4.66 7.93 -4.65
C ILE A 86 -4.25 8.94 -5.71
N ARG A 87 -3.69 8.46 -6.81
CA ARG A 87 -3.30 9.36 -7.89
C ARG A 87 -4.49 10.12 -8.45
N ASN A 88 -5.60 9.43 -8.63
CA ASN A 88 -6.80 10.08 -9.15
C ASN A 88 -7.30 11.17 -8.20
N ILE A 89 -7.24 10.90 -6.90
CA ILE A 89 -7.64 11.90 -5.91
C ILE A 89 -6.71 13.10 -5.98
N GLN A 90 -5.40 12.85 -6.07
CA GLN A 90 -4.41 13.91 -6.14
C GLN A 90 -4.59 14.74 -7.41
N GLU A 91 -4.85 14.08 -8.53
CA GLU A 91 -5.06 14.79 -9.78
C GLU A 91 -6.35 15.59 -9.75
N ALA A 92 -7.39 15.03 -9.16
CA ALA A 92 -8.64 15.76 -9.04
C ALA A 92 -8.46 17.00 -8.18
N GLU A 93 -7.70 16.88 -7.09
CA GLU A 93 -7.43 18.03 -6.24
C GLU A 93 -6.62 19.07 -6.99
N LEU A 94 -5.65 18.62 -7.75
CA LEU A 94 -4.84 19.55 -8.53
C LEU A 94 -5.69 20.29 -9.56
N GLN A 95 -6.56 19.57 -10.24
CA GLN A 95 -7.45 20.20 -11.20
C GLN A 95 -8.43 21.13 -10.53
N GLY A 96 -8.90 20.74 -9.35
CA GLY A 96 -9.78 21.58 -8.55
C GLY A 96 -9.10 22.87 -8.18
N ASP A 97 -7.85 22.79 -7.77
CA ASP A 97 -7.07 23.99 -7.44
C ASP A 97 -6.90 24.86 -8.66
N LEU A 98 -6.63 24.28 -9.83
CA LEU A 98 -6.52 25.03 -11.05
C LEU A 98 -7.83 25.74 -11.38
N VAL A 99 -8.93 25.03 -11.25
CA VAL A 99 -10.23 25.62 -11.54
C VAL A 99 -10.51 26.78 -10.59
N ILE A 100 -10.20 26.60 -9.32
CA ILE A 100 -10.38 27.65 -8.33
C ILE A 100 -9.52 28.86 -8.67
N ALA A 101 -8.27 28.62 -9.06
CA ALA A 101 -7.38 29.70 -9.40
C ALA A 101 -7.89 30.46 -10.61
N CYS A 102 -8.37 29.76 -11.62
CA CYS A 102 -8.91 30.39 -12.82
C CYS A 102 -10.16 31.19 -12.47
N ALA A 103 -11.01 30.65 -11.63
CA ALA A 103 -12.23 31.35 -11.22
C ALA A 103 -11.88 32.61 -10.46
N ALA A 104 -10.89 32.53 -9.60
CA ALA A 104 -10.46 33.70 -8.84
C ALA A 104 -9.88 34.75 -9.76
N ALA A 105 -9.09 34.34 -10.73
CA ALA A 105 -8.50 35.27 -11.69
C ALA A 105 -9.59 35.97 -12.53
N ALA A 106 -10.66 35.23 -12.79
CA ALA A 106 -11.76 35.81 -13.55
C ALA A 106 -12.75 36.55 -12.69
N GLY A 107 -12.51 36.62 -11.40
CA GLY A 107 -13.44 37.32 -10.51
C GLY A 107 -14.66 36.54 -10.14
N ILE A 108 -14.64 35.23 -10.31
CA ILE A 108 -15.76 34.38 -9.98
C ILE A 108 -15.54 33.74 -8.61
N SER A 109 -16.58 33.70 -7.80
CA SER A 109 -16.48 33.10 -6.49
C SER A 109 -16.23 31.61 -6.63
N ALA A 110 -15.25 31.13 -5.86
CA ALA A 110 -14.94 29.73 -5.99
C ALA A 110 -15.29 28.93 -4.79
N ARG A 111 -16.31 29.35 -3.96
CA ARG A 111 -16.52 28.63 -2.88
C ARG A 111 -17.11 27.35 -3.00
N ALA A 112 -17.60 26.89 -3.39
CA ALA A 112 -18.14 25.69 -3.47
C ALA A 112 -17.28 24.63 -3.12
N SER A 113 -16.36 24.62 -3.08
CA SER A 113 -15.69 23.49 -2.92
C SER A 113 -15.29 23.19 -1.65
N GLN A 114 -15.45 23.31 -0.96
CA GLN A 114 -14.99 22.68 0.13
C GLN A 114 -15.14 21.70 0.79
N HIS A 115 -15.43 21.67 0.86
CA HIS A 115 -15.38 20.70 1.52
C HIS A 115 -14.77 19.81 1.77
N PHE A 116 -14.44 20.01 2.01
CA PHE A 116 -13.75 19.17 2.34
C PHE A 116 -13.12 18.88 2.84
N PRO A 117 -13.25 19.01 3.25
CA PRO A 117 -12.56 18.76 3.97
C PRO A 117 -11.82 18.49 4.46
N ALA A 118 -12.03 18.65 4.63
CA ALA A 118 -11.25 18.56 5.09
C ALA A 118 -10.34 17.98 5.44
N HIS A 119 -10.57 18.08 5.66
CA HIS A 119 -9.80 17.73 5.91
C HIS A 119 -8.79 17.63 5.98
N THR A 120 -9.09 17.90 5.84
CA THR A 120 -8.30 18.08 5.83
C THR A 120 -7.27 18.22 6.01
N GLN A 121 -7.46 18.48 6.16
CA GLN A 121 -6.72 18.86 6.35
C GLN A 121 -5.59 18.83 6.49
N ARG A 122 -5.84 19.11 6.39
CA ARG A 122 -5.01 19.38 6.36
C ARG A 122 -4.07 19.69 6.26
N GLN A 123 -4.33 19.88 6.15
CA GLN A 123 -3.69 20.42 5.86
C GLN A 123 -3.10 20.94 5.39
N ARG A 124 -3.57 21.22 5.21
CA ARG A 124 -3.21 21.83 4.76
C ARG A 124 -2.68 22.43 4.67
N PRO A 125 -2.95 22.74 4.42
CA PRO A 125 -2.83 23.56 4.36
C PRO A 125 -2.59 24.10 3.83
N HIS A 126 -3.04 24.52 3.75
CA HIS A 126 -2.95 25.13 3.32
C HIS A 126 -3.33 25.57 2.90
N GLN A 127 -4.08 25.45 2.79
CA GLN A 127 -4.60 25.90 2.60
C GLN A 127 -5.03 26.41 2.52
N LEU A 128 -5.60 26.82 2.32
CA LEU A 128 -6.14 27.57 2.59
C LEU A 128 -6.15 27.88 3.05
#